data_85907bfa5f5370a3f651e2169100b39f
#
_entry.id   85907bfa5f5370a3f651e2169100b39f
#
_cell.length_a   1.000
_cell.length_b   1.000
_cell.length_c   1.000
_cell.angle_alpha   90.00
_cell.angle_beta   90.00
_cell.angle_gamma   90.00
#
_symmetry.space_group_name_H-M   'P 1'
#
loop_
_entity.id
_entity.type
_entity.pdbx_description
1 polymer ?
#
loop_
_entity_poly.entity_id
_entity_poly.type
_entity_poly.pdbx_seq_one_letter_code
_entity_poly.pdbx_strand_id
1 'polypeptide(L)'
;MDLYLRAPINSNMQKEVVLQDVVIKFAGDSGDGMQLTGQQFTNNTALLGIDLATFPDFPAEIRAPLGTLPGVSGFQIHFSSNRVYTPGDVCDVLVAMNAAALKVNLKSLKKGGKIIANIEGFDTKNLRLAAYADGVNPLEDGSLDGYDLTKVDVTKLTREALKSYTELGIKERDRAKNMFVLGMI
;
A
#
# COMPACT_ATOMS: atom_id res chain seq x y z
N MET A 1 21.86 -14.69 -0.38
CA MET A 1 21.16 -14.43 -1.64
C MET A 1 20.57 -13.05 -1.49
N ASP A 2 21.21 -12.06 -2.13
CA ASP A 2 20.83 -10.66 -1.96
C ASP A 2 19.60 -10.35 -2.80
N LEU A 3 18.58 -9.80 -2.16
CA LEU A 3 17.35 -9.36 -2.83
C LEU A 3 17.61 -8.07 -3.59
N TYR A 4 17.70 -8.13 -4.91
CA TYR A 4 17.82 -6.98 -5.79
C TYR A 4 16.43 -6.51 -6.24
N LEU A 5 15.94 -5.42 -5.67
CA LEU A 5 14.83 -4.66 -6.24
C LEU A 5 15.37 -3.76 -7.36
N ARG A 6 15.26 -4.19 -8.62
CA ARG A 6 15.64 -3.37 -9.78
C ARG A 6 14.53 -2.37 -10.11
N ALA A 7 14.78 -1.08 -9.84
CA ALA A 7 14.00 0.01 -10.41
C ALA A 7 14.37 0.27 -11.89
N PRO A 8 13.46 0.81 -12.72
CA PRO A 8 13.72 1.09 -14.12
C PRO A 8 14.83 2.13 -14.28
N ILE A 9 15.69 1.89 -15.26
CA ILE A 9 16.87 2.67 -15.62
C ILE A 9 16.46 4.09 -16.03
N ASN A 10 16.62 5.05 -15.13
CA ASN A 10 16.73 6.45 -15.46
C ASN A 10 17.93 7.04 -14.70
N SER A 11 18.77 7.78 -15.40
CA SER A 11 20.14 8.15 -15.10
C SER A 11 20.35 9.18 -13.94
N ASN A 12 19.73 8.96 -12.80
CA ASN A 12 20.19 9.52 -11.54
C ASN A 12 20.63 8.33 -10.68
N MET A 13 21.88 8.32 -10.22
CA MET A 13 22.43 7.28 -9.36
C MET A 13 21.53 7.12 -8.12
N GLN A 14 20.49 6.27 -8.21
CA GLN A 14 19.75 5.84 -7.04
C GLN A 14 20.70 4.95 -6.22
N LYS A 15 20.93 5.33 -5.00
CA LYS A 15 21.72 4.56 -4.05
C LYS A 15 20.99 3.24 -3.83
N GLU A 16 21.61 2.15 -4.28
CA GLU A 16 21.09 0.81 -4.01
C GLU A 16 21.15 0.55 -2.50
N VAL A 17 20.01 0.26 -1.90
CA VAL A 17 19.91 -0.05 -0.48
C VAL A 17 19.54 -1.53 -0.36
N VAL A 18 20.45 -2.32 0.17
CA VAL A 18 20.18 -3.72 0.49
C VAL A 18 19.51 -3.78 1.87
N LEU A 19 18.23 -4.17 1.87
CA LEU A 19 17.47 -4.39 3.10
C LEU A 19 17.46 -5.88 3.43
N GLN A 20 17.90 -6.22 4.64
CA GLN A 20 17.89 -7.60 5.13
C GLN A 20 16.56 -7.97 5.80
N ASP A 21 15.78 -6.97 6.17
CA ASP A 21 14.58 -7.09 6.99
C ASP A 21 13.60 -5.98 6.61
N VAL A 22 12.40 -6.32 6.15
CA VAL A 22 11.42 -5.35 5.64
C VAL A 22 10.02 -5.72 6.09
N VAL A 23 9.29 -4.72 6.58
CA VAL A 23 7.87 -4.82 6.89
C VAL A 23 7.07 -3.92 5.97
N ILE A 24 6.16 -4.49 5.20
CA ILE A 24 5.24 -3.76 4.31
C ILE A 24 3.82 -3.91 4.83
N LYS A 25 3.08 -2.80 4.89
CA LYS A 25 1.64 -2.81 5.19
C LYS A 25 0.85 -2.25 4.02
N PHE A 26 -0.04 -3.08 3.47
CA PHE A 26 -1.07 -2.68 2.52
C PHE A 26 -2.32 -2.29 3.28
N ALA A 27 -2.91 -1.14 2.99
CA ALA A 27 -4.12 -0.65 3.66
C ALA A 27 -5.07 0.04 2.67
N GLY A 28 -6.36 -0.26 2.81
CA GLY A 28 -7.44 0.28 1.97
C GLY A 28 -8.80 -0.07 2.57
N ASP A 29 -9.87 0.12 1.82
CA ASP A 29 -11.18 -0.38 2.20
C ASP A 29 -11.26 -1.91 2.03
N SER A 30 -12.22 -2.54 2.68
CA SER A 30 -12.44 -3.99 2.57
C SER A 30 -12.68 -4.46 1.12
N GLY A 31 -13.17 -3.57 0.24
CA GLY A 31 -13.38 -3.81 -1.19
C GLY A 31 -12.15 -3.60 -2.09
N ASP A 32 -11.08 -3.00 -1.58
CA ASP A 32 -9.86 -2.71 -2.36
C ASP A 32 -8.98 -3.93 -2.61
N GLY A 33 -9.32 -5.08 -2.02
CA GLY A 33 -8.60 -6.34 -2.23
C GLY A 33 -7.26 -6.42 -1.52
N MET A 34 -7.06 -5.69 -0.41
CA MET A 34 -5.79 -5.66 0.33
C MET A 34 -5.39 -7.03 0.88
N GLN A 35 -6.37 -7.85 1.32
CA GLN A 35 -6.12 -9.22 1.75
C GLN A 35 -5.58 -10.08 0.58
N LEU A 36 -6.16 -9.93 -0.61
CA LEU A 36 -5.71 -10.65 -1.80
C LEU A 36 -4.30 -10.20 -2.23
N THR A 37 -4.04 -8.89 -2.23
CA THR A 37 -2.71 -8.33 -2.53
C THR A 37 -1.65 -8.90 -1.59
N GLY A 38 -1.91 -8.86 -0.29
CA GLY A 38 -1.00 -9.39 0.72
C GLY A 38 -0.78 -10.90 0.55
N GLN A 39 -1.83 -11.67 0.30
CA GLN A 39 -1.73 -13.12 0.07
C GLN A 39 -0.90 -13.45 -1.17
N GLN A 40 -1.07 -12.72 -2.28
CA GLN A 40 -0.28 -12.93 -3.49
C GLN A 40 1.19 -12.55 -3.29
N PHE A 41 1.46 -11.44 -2.60
CA PHE A 41 2.83 -11.08 -2.22
C PHE A 41 3.47 -12.16 -1.35
N THR A 42 2.76 -12.66 -0.34
CA THR A 42 3.20 -13.76 0.54
C THR A 42 3.57 -15.00 -0.27
N ASN A 43 2.70 -15.43 -1.19
CA ASN A 43 2.95 -16.60 -2.02
C ASN A 43 4.20 -16.44 -2.89
N ASN A 44 4.38 -15.27 -3.51
CA ASN A 44 5.55 -14.99 -4.34
C ASN A 44 6.85 -14.98 -3.52
N THR A 45 6.82 -14.35 -2.34
CA THR A 45 7.98 -14.28 -1.42
C THR A 45 8.37 -15.68 -0.92
N ALA A 46 7.37 -16.50 -0.56
CA ALA A 46 7.58 -17.86 -0.12
C ALA A 46 8.23 -18.75 -1.20
N LEU A 47 7.85 -18.56 -2.49
CA LEU A 47 8.47 -19.27 -3.61
C LEU A 47 9.96 -18.94 -3.78
N LEU A 48 10.41 -17.79 -3.32
CA LEU A 48 11.82 -17.38 -3.32
C LEU A 48 12.61 -17.98 -2.15
N GLY A 49 11.95 -18.73 -1.25
CA GLY A 49 12.59 -19.33 -0.08
C GLY A 49 12.97 -18.31 1.01
N ILE A 50 12.33 -17.13 0.99
CA ILE A 50 12.52 -16.07 1.98
C ILE A 50 11.61 -16.34 3.16
N ASP A 51 12.14 -16.22 4.38
CA ASP A 51 11.35 -16.40 5.61
C ASP A 51 10.43 -15.20 5.82
N LEU A 52 9.20 -15.45 6.24
CA LEU A 52 8.18 -14.41 6.38
C LEU A 52 7.16 -14.70 7.48
N ALA A 53 6.55 -13.62 8.00
CA ALA A 53 5.36 -13.69 8.85
C ALA A 53 4.32 -12.67 8.35
N THR A 54 3.05 -13.00 8.47
CA THR A 54 1.95 -12.17 7.99
C THR A 54 0.94 -11.83 9.08
N PHE A 55 0.29 -10.68 8.94
CA PHE A 55 -0.80 -10.25 9.81
C PHE A 55 -1.92 -9.64 8.96
N PRO A 56 -3.01 -10.40 8.72
CA PRO A 56 -4.23 -9.86 8.13
C PRO A 56 -4.94 -8.96 9.16
N ASP A 57 -5.25 -7.73 8.76
CA ASP A 57 -5.93 -6.74 9.59
C ASP A 57 -7.31 -6.47 9.00
N PHE A 58 -8.35 -6.97 9.66
CA PHE A 58 -9.73 -6.88 9.19
C PHE A 58 -10.39 -5.59 9.67
N PRO A 59 -11.41 -5.08 8.95
CA PRO A 59 -12.14 -3.89 9.38
C PRO A 59 -12.71 -4.04 10.79
N ALA A 60 -12.64 -2.96 11.57
CA ALA A 60 -13.22 -2.92 12.91
C ALA A 60 -14.75 -3.08 12.88
N GLU A 61 -15.39 -2.68 11.79
CA GLU A 61 -16.82 -2.81 11.56
C GLU A 61 -17.11 -3.50 10.23
N ILE A 62 -17.81 -4.63 10.29
CA ILE A 62 -18.31 -5.34 9.11
C ILE A 62 -19.38 -4.48 8.43
N ARG A 63 -19.24 -4.18 7.14
CA ARG A 63 -20.12 -3.31 6.37
C ARG A 63 -20.02 -1.81 6.69
N ALA A 64 -18.92 -1.36 7.25
CA ALA A 64 -18.65 0.08 7.34
C ALA A 64 -18.72 0.72 5.94
N PRO A 65 -19.20 1.97 5.83
CA PRO A 65 -19.15 2.69 4.57
C PRO A 65 -17.71 2.83 4.06
N LEU A 66 -17.52 2.72 2.75
CA LEU A 66 -16.21 2.90 2.12
C LEU A 66 -15.62 4.28 2.43
N GLY A 67 -14.31 4.33 2.66
CA GLY A 67 -13.59 5.57 2.99
C GLY A 67 -13.68 5.98 4.45
N THR A 68 -14.37 5.23 5.33
CA THR A 68 -14.46 5.52 6.77
C THR A 68 -13.41 4.76 7.57
N LEU A 69 -13.03 5.33 8.73
CA LEU A 69 -12.00 4.73 9.59
C LEU A 69 -12.31 3.28 10.03
N PRO A 70 -13.57 2.95 10.44
CA PRO A 70 -13.91 1.58 10.84
C PRO A 70 -13.87 0.55 9.69
N GLY A 71 -13.94 1.02 8.43
CA GLY A 71 -13.95 0.18 7.22
C GLY A 71 -12.58 -0.18 6.68
N VAL A 72 -11.52 0.34 7.30
CA VAL A 72 -10.14 0.10 6.86
C VAL A 72 -9.76 -1.37 7.09
N SER A 73 -9.28 -2.00 6.03
CA SER A 73 -8.67 -3.32 6.01
C SER A 73 -7.20 -3.20 5.68
N GLY A 74 -6.38 -4.07 6.22
CA GLY A 74 -4.95 -4.08 5.96
C GLY A 74 -4.38 -5.48 5.89
N PHE A 75 -3.17 -5.57 5.35
CA PHE A 75 -2.38 -6.79 5.37
C PHE A 75 -0.92 -6.41 5.57
N GLN A 76 -0.31 -6.91 6.64
CA GLN A 76 1.10 -6.66 6.93
C GLN A 76 1.92 -7.90 6.64
N ILE A 77 3.08 -7.70 6.03
CA ILE A 77 4.04 -8.75 5.72
C ILE A 77 5.39 -8.32 6.23
N HIS A 78 5.98 -9.15 7.03
CA HIS A 78 7.37 -9.08 7.46
C HIS A 78 8.16 -10.17 6.75
N PHE A 79 9.17 -9.81 6.01
CA PHE A 79 10.05 -10.76 5.32
C PHE A 79 11.51 -10.38 5.53
N SER A 80 12.37 -11.41 5.61
CA SER A 80 13.78 -11.22 5.94
C SER A 80 14.62 -12.32 5.31
N SER A 81 15.91 -12.01 5.07
CA SER A 81 16.93 -13.01 4.78
C SER A 81 17.29 -13.88 5.99
N ASN A 82 16.90 -13.45 7.18
CA ASN A 82 17.03 -14.19 8.43
C ASN A 82 15.67 -14.77 8.85
N ARG A 83 15.68 -15.54 9.94
CA ARG A 83 14.45 -16.13 10.46
C ARG A 83 13.51 -15.09 11.04
N VAL A 84 12.24 -15.13 10.61
CA VAL A 84 11.18 -14.22 11.06
C VAL A 84 10.29 -14.92 12.07
N TYR A 85 10.07 -14.29 13.21
CA TYR A 85 9.26 -14.87 14.30
C TYR A 85 7.94 -14.12 14.50
N THR A 86 7.83 -12.88 14.04
CA THR A 86 6.66 -12.02 14.24
C THR A 86 6.37 -11.18 12.99
N PRO A 87 5.12 -10.75 12.76
CA PRO A 87 4.79 -9.86 11.65
C PRO A 87 5.32 -8.42 11.83
N GLY A 88 5.96 -8.10 12.96
CA GLY A 88 6.48 -6.77 13.29
C GLY A 88 5.42 -5.82 13.84
N ASP A 89 5.84 -4.89 14.73
CA ASP A 89 4.95 -3.89 15.34
C ASP A 89 4.81 -2.64 14.48
N VAL A 90 5.85 -2.31 13.70
CA VAL A 90 5.91 -1.13 12.84
C VAL A 90 6.33 -1.54 11.42
N CYS A 91 5.85 -0.80 10.41
CA CYS A 91 6.21 -1.08 9.02
C CYS A 91 7.25 -0.07 8.49
N ASP A 92 8.04 -0.51 7.51
CA ASP A 92 8.98 0.32 6.76
C ASP A 92 8.27 1.01 5.60
N VAL A 93 7.28 0.32 5.01
CA VAL A 93 6.50 0.80 3.87
C VAL A 93 5.01 0.69 4.19
N LEU A 94 4.29 1.79 4.00
CA LEU A 94 2.82 1.85 4.06
C LEU A 94 2.27 2.15 2.67
N VAL A 95 1.47 1.24 2.14
CA VAL A 95 0.67 1.46 0.95
C VAL A 95 -0.73 1.86 1.38
N ALA A 96 -1.14 3.09 1.09
CA ALA A 96 -2.43 3.64 1.47
C ALA A 96 -3.30 3.90 0.24
N MET A 97 -4.37 3.12 0.09
CA MET A 97 -5.29 3.24 -1.05
C MET A 97 -6.24 4.44 -0.92
N ASN A 98 -6.45 4.96 0.30
CA ASN A 98 -7.29 6.11 0.57
C ASN A 98 -6.87 6.85 1.86
N ALA A 99 -7.52 7.97 2.12
CA ALA A 99 -7.24 8.85 3.27
C ALA A 99 -7.50 8.17 4.62
N ALA A 100 -8.54 7.32 4.73
CA ALA A 100 -8.84 6.58 5.95
C ALA A 100 -7.74 5.55 6.26
N ALA A 101 -7.28 4.83 5.23
CA ALA A 101 -6.20 3.85 5.34
C ALA A 101 -4.89 4.51 5.82
N LEU A 102 -4.55 5.69 5.28
CA LEU A 102 -3.39 6.46 5.75
C LEU A 102 -3.56 6.85 7.23
N LYS A 103 -4.69 7.46 7.58
CA LYS A 103 -4.92 7.98 8.92
C LYS A 103 -4.87 6.91 10.01
N VAL A 104 -5.47 5.74 9.74
CA VAL A 104 -5.49 4.61 10.70
C VAL A 104 -4.09 4.03 10.89
N ASN A 105 -3.29 3.91 9.81
CA ASN A 105 -2.06 3.14 9.80
C ASN A 105 -0.77 4.00 9.93
N LEU A 106 -0.84 5.32 9.81
CA LEU A 106 0.35 6.19 9.88
C LEU A 106 1.14 6.02 11.19
N LYS A 107 0.44 5.74 12.30
CA LYS A 107 1.07 5.51 13.61
C LYS A 107 1.95 4.26 13.66
N SER A 108 1.72 3.30 12.78
CA SER A 108 2.51 2.06 12.67
C SER A 108 3.63 2.16 11.63
N LEU A 109 3.79 3.31 10.96
CA LEU A 109 4.90 3.54 10.05
C LEU A 109 6.11 4.07 10.81
N LYS A 110 7.30 3.51 10.55
CA LYS A 110 8.57 4.01 11.08
C LYS A 110 8.79 5.47 10.65
N LYS A 111 9.40 6.28 11.50
CA LYS A 111 9.83 7.64 11.14
C LYS A 111 10.79 7.56 9.94
N GLY A 112 10.55 8.41 8.95
CA GLY A 112 11.29 8.35 7.69
C GLY A 112 10.91 7.19 6.76
N GLY A 113 9.94 6.38 7.13
CA GLY A 113 9.45 5.27 6.31
C GLY A 113 8.79 5.75 5.01
N LYS A 114 8.58 4.82 4.10
CA LYS A 114 7.99 5.10 2.78
C LYS A 114 6.47 5.03 2.83
N ILE A 115 5.82 6.04 2.25
CA ILE A 115 4.37 6.04 1.99
C ILE A 115 4.15 5.99 0.48
N ILE A 116 3.36 5.01 0.02
CA ILE A 116 2.83 4.97 -1.35
C ILE A 116 1.34 5.26 -1.25
N ALA A 117 0.92 6.45 -1.70
CA ALA A 117 -0.46 6.91 -1.59
C ALA A 117 -1.15 6.95 -2.95
N ASN A 118 -2.31 6.29 -3.07
CA ASN A 118 -3.18 6.41 -4.24
C ASN A 118 -3.95 7.73 -4.20
N ILE A 119 -3.57 8.69 -5.05
CA ILE A 119 -4.11 10.07 -5.00
C ILE A 119 -5.63 10.14 -5.19
N GLU A 120 -6.24 9.23 -5.96
CA GLU A 120 -7.70 9.18 -6.16
C GLU A 120 -8.46 8.98 -4.83
N GLY A 121 -7.84 8.29 -3.88
CA GLY A 121 -8.40 8.05 -2.54
C GLY A 121 -8.33 9.24 -1.59
N PHE A 122 -7.89 10.43 -2.05
CA PHE A 122 -7.72 11.65 -1.24
C PHE A 122 -8.53 12.85 -1.76
N ASP A 123 -9.62 12.59 -2.47
CA ASP A 123 -10.56 13.63 -2.85
C ASP A 123 -11.31 14.20 -1.62
N THR A 124 -11.99 15.33 -1.77
CA THR A 124 -12.71 16.02 -0.70
C THR A 124 -13.70 15.11 0.03
N LYS A 125 -14.37 14.19 -0.71
CA LYS A 125 -15.32 13.26 -0.12
C LYS A 125 -14.60 12.24 0.76
N ASN A 126 -13.52 11.63 0.28
CA ASN A 126 -12.74 10.63 1.02
C ASN A 126 -12.06 11.26 2.25
N LEU A 127 -11.52 12.47 2.14
CA LEU A 127 -10.95 13.21 3.27
C LEU A 127 -11.98 13.44 4.36
N ARG A 128 -13.21 13.87 4.01
CA ARG A 128 -14.30 14.06 4.96
C ARG A 128 -14.73 12.74 5.63
N LEU A 129 -14.88 11.65 4.86
CA LEU A 129 -15.22 10.33 5.39
C LEU A 129 -14.14 9.80 6.35
N ALA A 130 -12.88 10.10 6.08
CA ALA A 130 -11.74 9.81 6.94
C ALA A 130 -11.62 10.80 8.13
N ALA A 131 -12.61 11.67 8.33
CA ALA A 131 -12.64 12.66 9.41
C ALA A 131 -11.42 13.60 9.45
N TYR A 132 -10.89 14.00 8.29
CA TYR A 132 -10.00 15.15 8.20
C TYR A 132 -10.82 16.45 8.29
N ALA A 133 -10.20 17.51 8.82
CA ALA A 133 -10.83 18.82 8.85
C ALA A 133 -11.05 19.36 7.43
N ASP A 134 -12.04 20.24 7.26
CA ASP A 134 -12.33 20.84 5.96
C ASP A 134 -11.10 21.57 5.41
N GLY A 135 -10.79 21.31 4.14
CA GLY A 135 -9.63 21.88 3.44
C GLY A 135 -8.27 21.26 3.81
N VAL A 136 -8.22 20.27 4.69
CA VAL A 136 -6.97 19.58 5.04
C VAL A 136 -6.76 18.37 4.14
N ASN A 137 -5.64 18.35 3.42
CA ASN A 137 -5.20 17.18 2.66
C ASN A 137 -3.77 16.79 3.11
N PRO A 138 -3.59 15.65 3.79
CA PRO A 138 -2.28 15.25 4.31
C PRO A 138 -1.23 15.04 3.22
N LEU A 139 -1.64 14.82 1.95
CA LEU A 139 -0.70 14.72 0.84
C LEU A 139 -0.09 16.08 0.43
N GLU A 140 -0.65 17.22 0.93
CA GLU A 140 -0.32 18.56 0.44
C GLU A 140 -0.02 19.56 1.57
N ASP A 141 -0.39 19.26 2.81
CA ASP A 141 -0.32 20.17 3.95
C ASP A 141 1.03 20.14 4.71
N GLY A 142 1.99 19.34 4.24
CA GLY A 142 3.31 19.20 4.88
C GLY A 142 3.32 18.25 6.10
N SER A 143 2.18 17.71 6.51
CA SER A 143 2.10 16.79 7.67
C SER A 143 2.89 15.49 7.47
N LEU A 144 3.21 15.15 6.23
CA LEU A 144 3.99 13.97 5.86
C LEU A 144 5.45 14.27 5.47
N ASP A 145 5.95 15.49 5.68
CA ASP A 145 7.33 15.87 5.30
C ASP A 145 8.42 15.04 5.99
N GLY A 146 8.09 14.38 7.10
CA GLY A 146 8.98 13.45 7.79
C GLY A 146 9.06 12.05 7.20
N TYR A 147 8.39 11.79 6.05
CA TYR A 147 8.29 10.49 5.39
C TYR A 147 8.72 10.58 3.92
N ASP A 148 9.12 9.45 3.33
CA ASP A 148 9.35 9.34 1.89
C ASP A 148 8.00 9.11 1.18
N LEU A 149 7.35 10.20 0.75
CA LEU A 149 6.02 10.17 0.15
C LEU A 149 6.07 10.01 -1.37
N THR A 150 5.51 8.91 -1.87
CA THR A 150 5.26 8.66 -3.29
C THR A 150 3.77 8.74 -3.58
N LYS A 151 3.35 9.72 -4.38
CA LYS A 151 1.96 9.92 -4.81
C LYS A 151 1.73 9.24 -6.16
N VAL A 152 0.74 8.37 -6.28
CA VAL A 152 0.47 7.57 -7.49
C VAL A 152 -1.01 7.61 -7.84
N ASP A 153 -1.32 7.86 -9.11
CA ASP A 153 -2.67 7.66 -9.65
C ASP A 153 -2.84 6.20 -10.07
N VAL A 154 -3.11 5.35 -9.08
CA VAL A 154 -3.23 3.90 -9.27
C VAL A 154 -4.34 3.57 -10.27
N THR A 155 -5.48 4.24 -10.21
CA THR A 155 -6.62 3.99 -11.09
C THR A 155 -6.29 4.29 -12.55
N LYS A 156 -5.72 5.46 -12.80
CA LYS A 156 -5.31 5.86 -14.16
C LYS A 156 -4.28 4.88 -14.72
N LEU A 157 -3.23 4.59 -13.96
CA LEU A 157 -2.16 3.70 -14.41
C LEU A 157 -2.65 2.28 -14.63
N THR A 158 -3.55 1.76 -13.77
CA THR A 158 -4.18 0.45 -13.97
C THR A 158 -5.00 0.41 -15.27
N ARG A 159 -5.80 1.44 -15.53
CA ARG A 159 -6.59 1.54 -16.78
C ARG A 159 -5.70 1.64 -18.01
N GLU A 160 -4.59 2.35 -17.94
CA GLU A 160 -3.60 2.44 -19.03
C GLU A 160 -2.91 1.09 -19.26
N ALA A 161 -2.49 0.40 -18.22
CA ALA A 161 -1.87 -0.93 -18.32
C ALA A 161 -2.80 -1.97 -18.95
N LEU A 162 -4.11 -1.88 -18.68
CA LEU A 162 -5.13 -2.80 -19.19
C LEU A 162 -5.82 -2.31 -20.47
N LYS A 163 -5.33 -1.24 -21.11
CA LYS A 163 -5.97 -0.63 -22.29
C LYS A 163 -6.08 -1.59 -23.48
N SER A 164 -5.12 -2.48 -23.65
CA SER A 164 -5.11 -3.48 -24.75
C SER A 164 -6.15 -4.59 -24.57
N TYR A 165 -6.67 -4.79 -23.38
CA TYR A 165 -7.71 -5.81 -23.08
C TYR A 165 -9.08 -5.17 -23.29
N THR A 166 -9.53 -5.12 -24.54
CA THR A 166 -10.77 -4.42 -24.94
C THR A 166 -12.05 -5.10 -24.44
N GLU A 167 -11.97 -6.38 -24.11
CA GLU A 167 -13.05 -7.18 -23.51
C GLU A 167 -13.37 -6.78 -22.05
N LEU A 168 -12.43 -6.11 -21.38
CA LEU A 168 -12.64 -5.67 -20.00
C LEU A 168 -13.34 -4.30 -19.95
N GLY A 169 -14.48 -4.25 -19.27
CA GLY A 169 -15.16 -3.00 -18.94
C GLY A 169 -14.37 -2.15 -17.94
N ILE A 170 -14.73 -0.87 -17.81
CA ILE A 170 -14.04 0.07 -16.88
C ILE A 170 -14.05 -0.46 -15.44
N LYS A 171 -15.20 -0.99 -14.97
CA LYS A 171 -15.32 -1.54 -13.61
C LYS A 171 -14.42 -2.75 -13.37
N GLU A 172 -14.21 -3.56 -14.40
CA GLU A 172 -13.35 -4.75 -14.31
C GLU A 172 -11.88 -4.36 -14.25
N ARG A 173 -11.48 -3.36 -15.05
CA ARG A 173 -10.14 -2.77 -14.97
C ARG A 173 -9.87 -2.14 -13.60
N ASP A 174 -10.83 -1.40 -13.05
CA ASP A 174 -10.70 -0.76 -11.73
C ASP A 174 -10.55 -1.77 -10.59
N ARG A 175 -11.09 -2.98 -10.73
CA ARG A 175 -10.89 -4.07 -9.75
C ARG A 175 -9.46 -4.59 -9.71
N ALA A 176 -8.66 -4.38 -10.76
CA ALA A 176 -7.27 -4.82 -10.82
C ALA A 176 -6.28 -3.84 -10.16
N LYS A 177 -6.75 -2.74 -9.54
CA LYS A 177 -5.90 -1.75 -8.86
C LYS A 177 -4.98 -2.38 -7.81
N ASN A 178 -5.49 -3.36 -7.09
CA ASN A 178 -4.74 -4.10 -6.09
C ASN A 178 -3.55 -4.86 -6.70
N MET A 179 -3.74 -5.49 -7.86
CA MET A 179 -2.65 -6.20 -8.57
C MET A 179 -1.64 -5.21 -9.17
N PHE A 180 -2.09 -4.04 -9.62
CA PHE A 180 -1.18 -2.98 -10.06
C PHE A 180 -0.28 -2.52 -8.90
N VAL A 181 -0.87 -2.28 -7.72
CA VAL A 181 -0.11 -1.91 -6.50
C VAL A 181 0.86 -3.01 -6.10
N LEU A 182 0.46 -4.28 -6.21
CA LEU A 182 1.35 -5.41 -5.96
C LEU A 182 2.59 -5.38 -6.86
N GLY A 183 2.42 -5.03 -8.12
CA GLY A 183 3.54 -4.94 -9.08
C GLY A 183 4.44 -3.71 -8.90
N MET A 184 4.06 -2.75 -8.05
CA MET A 184 4.85 -1.55 -7.73
C MET A 184 5.86 -1.79 -6.59
N ILE A 185 5.63 -2.80 -5.78
CA ILE A 185 6.42 -3.17 -4.60
C ILE A 185 7.49 -4.19 -4.98
#